data_612d8e9ebd6456b44c76e54bd1225382
#
_entry.id   612d8e9ebd6456b44c76e54bd1225382
#
_cell.length_a   1.000
_cell.length_b   1.000
_cell.length_c   1.000
_cell.angle_alpha   90.00
_cell.angle_beta   90.00
_cell.angle_gamma   90.00
#
_symmetry.space_group_name_H-M   'P 1'
#
loop_
_entity.id
_entity.type
_entity.pdbx_description
1 polymer ?
#
loop_
_entity_poly.entity_id
_entity_poly.type
_entity_poly.pdbx_seq_one_letter_code
_entity_poly.pdbx_strand_id
1 'polypeptide(L)'
;MITRVLTLGGHDFTARPQDRAVCELMLRLATTRAGGRPRICILPTASGDTSEQIGRFYAAFGERPCEPSDLSLFRLGTRPMELRDHLLQQDLIYVGGGSLLNLLAVWEAHELSAILSLAWRQGIVLAGQSAGAMCWFEAGITKSSGKPQPGAGLGLLNGSLCVHYNNEPDRRAAYLGAVADGMPGGYGLDDYAGLIWEGEGPPSAVTAQRGARAYKVSKSENGVVESPLPARFLPAPAPAALREDIAEFRRITAMRRRAGWLG
;
A
#
# COMPACT_ATOMS: atom_id res chain seq x y z
N MET A 1 -12.78 -16.95 8.81
CA MET A 1 -12.29 -16.40 7.51
C MET A 1 -10.78 -16.17 7.64
N ILE A 2 -10.04 -16.32 6.54
CA ILE A 2 -8.57 -16.08 6.57
C ILE A 2 -8.34 -14.58 6.51
N THR A 3 -7.63 -14.04 7.49
CA THR A 3 -7.19 -12.65 7.53
C THR A 3 -6.04 -12.43 6.54
N ARG A 4 -6.01 -11.28 5.85
CA ARG A 4 -4.93 -10.93 4.91
C ARG A 4 -4.47 -9.51 5.10
N VAL A 5 -3.14 -9.32 5.03
CA VAL A 5 -2.52 -7.99 4.99
C VAL A 5 -1.44 -7.97 3.91
N LEU A 6 -1.43 -6.93 3.08
CA LEU A 6 -0.37 -6.64 2.11
C LEU A 6 0.39 -5.39 2.56
N THR A 7 1.67 -5.53 2.89
CA THR A 7 2.53 -4.40 3.25
C THR A 7 3.56 -4.15 2.16
N LEU A 8 3.72 -2.90 1.73
CA LEU A 8 4.60 -2.49 0.64
C LEU A 8 5.62 -1.46 1.12
N GLY A 9 6.89 -1.62 0.74
CA GLY A 9 7.97 -0.70 1.10
C GLY A 9 7.76 0.69 0.50
N GLY A 10 7.43 0.73 -0.78
CA GLY A 10 7.08 1.94 -1.54
C GLY A 10 6.66 1.57 -2.95
N HIS A 11 5.66 2.25 -3.45
CA HIS A 11 5.21 2.22 -4.84
C HIS A 11 4.33 3.43 -5.11
N ASP A 12 3.89 3.61 -6.35
CA ASP A 12 2.92 4.63 -6.72
C ASP A 12 1.88 4.03 -7.67
N PHE A 13 0.81 4.77 -7.94
CA PHE A 13 -0.21 4.39 -8.92
C PHE A 13 0.10 5.05 -10.26
N THR A 14 1.13 4.57 -10.95
CA THR A 14 1.53 5.08 -12.26
C THR A 14 1.39 4.02 -13.36
N ALA A 15 1.68 4.41 -14.60
CA ALA A 15 1.71 3.48 -15.72
C ALA A 15 2.97 2.59 -15.76
N ARG A 16 3.88 2.71 -14.80
CA ARG A 16 5.09 1.88 -14.73
C ARG A 16 4.74 0.40 -14.59
N PRO A 17 5.52 -0.50 -15.20
CA PRO A 17 5.28 -1.95 -15.09
C PRO A 17 5.18 -2.44 -13.64
N GLN A 18 6.03 -1.92 -12.75
CA GLN A 18 6.09 -2.27 -11.34
C GLN A 18 4.78 -1.92 -10.62
N ASP A 19 4.27 -0.70 -10.83
CA ASP A 19 3.02 -0.24 -10.22
C ASP A 19 1.83 -1.06 -10.73
N ARG A 20 1.79 -1.36 -12.04
CA ARG A 20 0.76 -2.24 -12.62
C ARG A 20 0.80 -3.65 -12.01
N ALA A 21 1.99 -4.20 -11.75
CA ALA A 21 2.14 -5.51 -11.11
C ALA A 21 1.58 -5.51 -9.68
N VAL A 22 1.81 -4.43 -8.92
CA VAL A 22 1.25 -4.25 -7.56
C VAL A 22 -0.27 -4.12 -7.60
N CYS A 23 -0.83 -3.30 -8.51
CA CYS A 23 -2.28 -3.19 -8.69
C CYS A 23 -2.93 -4.53 -9.03
N GLU A 24 -2.29 -5.33 -9.88
CA GLU A 24 -2.76 -6.67 -10.23
C GLU A 24 -2.72 -7.63 -9.03
N LEU A 25 -1.69 -7.52 -8.18
CA LEU A 25 -1.64 -8.27 -6.93
C LEU A 25 -2.79 -7.89 -6.00
N MET A 26 -3.08 -6.60 -5.83
CA MET A 26 -4.20 -6.13 -5.00
C MET A 26 -5.53 -6.70 -5.49
N LEU A 27 -5.78 -6.68 -6.81
CA LEU A 27 -7.00 -7.26 -7.40
C LEU A 27 -7.11 -8.77 -7.13
N ARG A 28 -6.00 -9.50 -7.21
CA ARG A 28 -5.99 -10.93 -6.90
C ARG A 28 -6.24 -11.25 -5.43
N LEU A 29 -5.78 -10.39 -4.52
CA LEU A 29 -6.02 -10.55 -3.09
C LEU A 29 -7.44 -10.18 -2.69
N ALA A 30 -8.05 -9.23 -3.39
CA ALA A 30 -9.44 -8.86 -3.18
C ALA A 30 -10.34 -10.00 -3.64
N THR A 31 -11.12 -10.56 -2.74
CA THR A 31 -12.10 -11.59 -3.06
C THR A 31 -13.50 -11.01 -2.99
N THR A 32 -14.27 -11.16 -4.06
CA THR A 32 -15.66 -10.73 -4.04
C THR A 32 -16.50 -11.68 -3.18
N ARG A 33 -17.23 -11.13 -2.23
CA ARG A 33 -18.13 -11.90 -1.36
C ARG A 33 -19.42 -12.34 -2.07
N ALA A 34 -19.78 -11.69 -3.15
CA ALA A 34 -21.03 -11.91 -3.86
C ALA A 34 -20.88 -12.28 -5.34
N GLY A 35 -19.70 -12.70 -5.80
CA GLY A 35 -19.45 -13.05 -7.20
C GLY A 35 -19.43 -11.84 -8.17
N GLY A 36 -19.41 -10.61 -7.64
CA GLY A 36 -19.34 -9.37 -8.41
C GLY A 36 -17.91 -8.83 -8.57
N ARG A 37 -17.79 -7.59 -8.99
CA ARG A 37 -16.52 -6.87 -9.10
C ARG A 37 -16.02 -6.51 -7.70
N PRO A 38 -14.70 -6.72 -7.35
CA PRO A 38 -14.20 -6.39 -6.02
C PRO A 38 -14.28 -4.89 -5.74
N ARG A 39 -14.70 -4.55 -4.52
CA ARG A 39 -14.72 -3.18 -4.02
C ARG A 39 -13.39 -2.86 -3.36
N ILE A 40 -12.72 -1.82 -3.85
CA ILE A 40 -11.40 -1.40 -3.38
C ILE A 40 -11.48 0.05 -2.93
N CYS A 41 -11.20 0.31 -1.64
CA CYS A 41 -11.22 1.66 -1.08
C CYS A 41 -9.81 2.14 -0.77
N ILE A 42 -9.48 3.38 -1.14
CA ILE A 42 -8.27 4.05 -0.65
C ILE A 42 -8.59 4.92 0.57
N LEU A 43 -7.71 4.84 1.59
CA LEU A 43 -7.62 5.77 2.71
C LEU A 43 -6.38 6.67 2.51
N PRO A 44 -6.53 7.89 1.98
CA PRO A 44 -5.40 8.76 1.68
C PRO A 44 -4.98 9.65 2.86
N THR A 45 -5.46 9.35 4.08
CA THR A 45 -5.30 10.15 5.30
C THR A 45 -3.83 10.52 5.60
N ALA A 46 -2.88 9.60 5.37
CA ALA A 46 -1.45 9.86 5.63
C ALA A 46 -0.90 11.03 4.80
N SER A 47 -1.47 11.32 3.63
CA SER A 47 -1.10 12.43 2.74
C SER A 47 -1.93 13.69 2.99
N GLY A 48 -2.88 13.68 3.93
CA GLY A 48 -3.86 14.76 4.13
C GLY A 48 -4.94 14.77 3.04
N ASP A 49 -5.33 13.60 2.55
CA ASP A 49 -6.35 13.39 1.53
C ASP A 49 -6.08 14.17 0.22
N THR A 50 -4.81 14.16 -0.21
CA THR A 50 -4.42 14.91 -1.42
C THR A 50 -5.18 14.41 -2.64
N SER A 51 -5.71 15.33 -3.43
CA SER A 51 -6.41 15.02 -4.68
C SER A 51 -5.51 14.31 -5.70
N GLU A 52 -4.20 14.52 -5.62
CA GLU A 52 -3.21 13.85 -6.46
C GLU A 52 -3.16 12.35 -6.16
N GLN A 53 -3.05 11.95 -4.89
CA GLN A 53 -3.01 10.54 -4.51
C GLN A 53 -4.33 9.83 -4.84
N ILE A 54 -5.47 10.49 -4.58
CA ILE A 54 -6.80 9.99 -4.92
C ILE A 54 -6.92 9.85 -6.45
N GLY A 55 -6.53 10.86 -7.22
CA GLY A 55 -6.60 10.84 -8.69
C GLY A 55 -5.76 9.75 -9.32
N ARG A 56 -4.54 9.52 -8.81
CA ARG A 56 -3.67 8.42 -9.26
C ARG A 56 -4.28 7.04 -8.97
N PHE A 57 -4.89 6.88 -7.81
CA PHE A 57 -5.59 5.64 -7.46
C PHE A 57 -6.74 5.36 -8.43
N TYR A 58 -7.62 6.34 -8.71
CA TYR A 58 -8.70 6.17 -9.68
C TYR A 58 -8.18 5.93 -11.09
N ALA A 59 -7.10 6.57 -11.51
CA ALA A 59 -6.46 6.32 -12.80
C ALA A 59 -5.93 4.87 -12.90
N ALA A 60 -5.43 4.32 -11.79
CA ALA A 60 -4.93 2.95 -11.76
C ALA A 60 -6.03 1.88 -11.74
N PHE A 61 -7.16 2.15 -11.10
CA PHE A 61 -8.21 1.15 -10.88
C PHE A 61 -9.50 1.38 -11.69
N GLY A 62 -9.75 2.58 -12.20
CA GLY A 62 -11.02 2.94 -12.85
C GLY A 62 -11.37 2.12 -14.11
N GLU A 63 -10.36 1.69 -14.86
CA GLU A 63 -10.55 0.84 -16.05
C GLU A 63 -10.41 -0.67 -15.75
N ARG A 64 -10.13 -1.05 -14.50
CA ARG A 64 -9.99 -2.44 -14.08
C ARG A 64 -11.33 -3.04 -13.66
N PRO A 65 -11.46 -4.38 -13.62
CA PRO A 65 -12.71 -5.05 -13.24
C PRO A 65 -12.94 -4.98 -11.71
N CYS A 66 -13.01 -3.78 -11.14
CA CYS A 66 -13.27 -3.49 -9.74
C CYS A 66 -14.14 -2.24 -9.57
N GLU A 67 -14.59 -1.98 -8.35
CA GLU A 67 -15.31 -0.78 -7.94
C GLU A 67 -14.43 0.04 -7.00
N PRO A 68 -13.65 1.01 -7.54
CA PRO A 68 -12.80 1.86 -6.71
C PRO A 68 -13.61 2.92 -5.97
N SER A 69 -13.24 3.19 -4.72
CA SER A 69 -13.78 4.28 -3.90
C SER A 69 -12.68 4.92 -3.06
N ASP A 70 -12.92 6.12 -2.54
CA ASP A 70 -12.08 6.79 -1.57
C ASP A 70 -12.87 7.14 -0.32
N LEU A 71 -12.19 7.10 0.83
CA LEU A 71 -12.71 7.64 2.07
C LEU A 71 -11.79 8.74 2.55
N SER A 72 -12.24 9.98 2.37
CA SER A 72 -11.54 11.21 2.75
C SER A 72 -12.08 11.74 4.07
N LEU A 73 -11.31 11.59 5.17
CA LEU A 73 -11.71 12.05 6.50
C LEU A 73 -11.73 13.57 6.61
N PHE A 74 -10.87 14.27 5.89
CA PHE A 74 -10.83 15.74 5.86
C PHE A 74 -12.00 16.37 5.09
N ARG A 75 -12.80 15.57 4.38
CA ARG A 75 -13.94 16.03 3.58
C ARG A 75 -15.30 15.57 4.12
N LEU A 76 -15.35 14.92 5.27
CA LEU A 76 -16.61 14.40 5.83
C LEU A 76 -17.66 15.51 6.06
N GLY A 77 -17.24 16.71 6.41
CA GLY A 77 -18.17 17.86 6.57
C GLY A 77 -18.89 18.28 5.28
N THR A 78 -18.27 18.06 4.11
CA THR A 78 -18.85 18.39 2.80
C THR A 78 -19.32 17.16 2.02
N ARG A 79 -18.86 15.99 2.39
CA ARG A 79 -19.19 14.69 1.80
C ARG A 79 -19.44 13.67 2.93
N PRO A 80 -20.59 13.76 3.61
CA PRO A 80 -20.91 12.87 4.73
C PRO A 80 -20.93 11.41 4.30
N MET A 81 -20.38 10.54 5.16
CA MET A 81 -20.32 9.09 4.93
C MET A 81 -20.37 8.35 6.25
N GLU A 82 -21.12 7.26 6.30
CA GLU A 82 -21.11 6.31 7.41
C GLU A 82 -19.86 5.44 7.29
N LEU A 83 -18.81 5.79 8.05
CA LEU A 83 -17.47 5.21 7.93
C LEU A 83 -17.49 3.68 8.07
N ARG A 84 -18.18 3.19 9.10
CA ARG A 84 -18.27 1.77 9.38
C ARG A 84 -18.93 0.99 8.23
N ASP A 85 -20.06 1.47 7.76
CA ASP A 85 -20.83 0.79 6.71
C ASP A 85 -20.07 0.79 5.40
N HIS A 86 -19.43 1.92 5.06
CA HIS A 86 -18.63 2.01 3.85
C HIS A 86 -17.44 1.03 3.87
N LEU A 87 -16.68 1.00 4.97
CA LEU A 87 -15.47 0.17 5.06
C LEU A 87 -15.80 -1.32 5.17
N LEU A 88 -16.86 -1.71 5.87
CA LEU A 88 -17.24 -3.12 6.01
C LEU A 88 -17.87 -3.72 4.74
N GLN A 89 -18.18 -2.91 3.74
CA GLN A 89 -18.63 -3.35 2.41
C GLN A 89 -17.48 -3.55 1.41
N GLN A 90 -16.26 -3.22 1.78
CA GLN A 90 -15.11 -3.37 0.88
C GLN A 90 -14.60 -4.82 0.83
N ASP A 91 -13.89 -5.15 -0.22
CA ASP A 91 -13.11 -6.39 -0.35
C ASP A 91 -11.64 -6.16 -0.05
N LEU A 92 -11.15 -4.94 -0.33
CA LEU A 92 -9.81 -4.48 0.02
C LEU A 92 -9.83 -3.01 0.44
N ILE A 93 -9.13 -2.71 1.55
CA ILE A 93 -8.88 -1.36 2.03
C ILE A 93 -7.38 -1.07 1.90
N TYR A 94 -7.03 -0.08 1.09
CA TYR A 94 -5.65 0.34 0.86
C TYR A 94 -5.36 1.66 1.55
N VAL A 95 -4.27 1.71 2.30
CA VAL A 95 -3.80 2.91 3.00
C VAL A 95 -2.61 3.51 2.26
N GLY A 96 -2.74 4.77 1.89
CA GLY A 96 -1.69 5.52 1.20
C GLY A 96 -0.48 5.86 2.07
N GLY A 97 0.61 6.25 1.42
CA GLY A 97 1.81 6.75 2.10
C GLY A 97 1.69 8.22 2.50
N GLY A 98 2.59 8.66 3.40
CA GLY A 98 2.66 10.02 3.94
C GLY A 98 3.16 10.03 5.38
N SER A 99 2.54 10.81 6.25
CA SER A 99 2.88 10.90 7.67
C SER A 99 2.17 9.83 8.50
N LEU A 100 2.93 8.93 9.12
CA LEU A 100 2.39 7.93 10.05
C LEU A 100 1.77 8.60 11.29
N LEU A 101 2.40 9.65 11.80
CA LEU A 101 1.93 10.39 12.96
C LEU A 101 0.54 11.01 12.71
N ASN A 102 0.39 11.73 11.58
CA ASN A 102 -0.88 12.36 11.23
C ASN A 102 -1.95 11.32 10.91
N LEU A 103 -1.59 10.23 10.22
CA LEU A 103 -2.48 9.11 9.93
C LEU A 103 -3.15 8.58 11.20
N LEU A 104 -2.35 8.22 12.19
CA LEU A 104 -2.86 7.60 13.41
C LEU A 104 -3.63 8.58 14.29
N ALA A 105 -3.17 9.85 14.39
CA ALA A 105 -3.89 10.88 15.16
C ALA A 105 -5.27 11.17 14.57
N VAL A 106 -5.39 11.28 13.24
CA VAL A 106 -6.68 11.48 12.58
C VAL A 106 -7.58 10.24 12.73
N TRP A 107 -7.02 9.03 12.60
CA TRP A 107 -7.78 7.81 12.76
C TRP A 107 -8.30 7.61 14.19
N GLU A 108 -7.54 8.01 15.19
CA GLU A 108 -8.01 7.99 16.57
C GLU A 108 -9.20 8.92 16.79
N ALA A 109 -9.13 10.14 16.28
CA ALA A 109 -10.22 11.12 16.36
C ALA A 109 -11.52 10.64 15.68
N HIS A 110 -11.44 9.71 14.74
CA HIS A 110 -12.60 9.14 14.02
C HIS A 110 -12.90 7.69 14.41
N GLU A 111 -12.27 7.14 15.45
CA GLU A 111 -12.41 5.74 15.91
C GLU A 111 -12.18 4.70 14.79
N LEU A 112 -11.40 5.07 13.77
CA LEU A 112 -11.24 4.27 12.55
C LEU A 112 -10.46 2.98 12.81
N SER A 113 -9.54 2.99 13.78
CA SER A 113 -8.71 1.83 14.13
C SER A 113 -9.54 0.62 14.54
N ALA A 114 -10.63 0.83 15.29
CA ALA A 114 -11.55 -0.24 15.69
C ALA A 114 -12.32 -0.81 14.49
N ILE A 115 -12.74 0.06 13.56
CA ILE A 115 -13.45 -0.34 12.33
C ILE A 115 -12.53 -1.16 11.43
N LEU A 116 -11.28 -0.74 11.23
CA LEU A 116 -10.28 -1.45 10.42
C LEU A 116 -9.92 -2.82 11.03
N SER A 117 -9.76 -2.89 12.35
CA SER A 117 -9.55 -4.15 13.05
C SER A 117 -10.74 -5.11 12.88
N LEU A 118 -11.96 -4.60 12.89
CA LEU A 118 -13.16 -5.40 12.62
C LEU A 118 -13.20 -5.86 11.16
N ALA A 119 -12.93 -4.97 10.20
CA ALA A 119 -12.87 -5.29 8.77
C ALA A 119 -11.87 -6.43 8.50
N TRP A 120 -10.66 -6.33 9.07
CA TRP A 120 -9.65 -7.37 8.98
C TRP A 120 -10.12 -8.72 9.50
N ARG A 121 -10.71 -8.76 10.73
CA ARG A 121 -11.28 -10.00 11.30
C ARG A 121 -12.41 -10.59 10.46
N GLN A 122 -13.13 -9.77 9.72
CA GLN A 122 -14.15 -10.21 8.76
C GLN A 122 -13.58 -10.68 7.41
N GLY A 123 -12.24 -10.72 7.24
CA GLY A 123 -11.57 -11.19 6.05
C GLY A 123 -11.46 -10.16 4.92
N ILE A 124 -11.75 -8.88 5.19
CA ILE A 124 -11.43 -7.78 4.28
C ILE A 124 -9.91 -7.65 4.23
N VAL A 125 -9.34 -7.58 3.04
CA VAL A 125 -7.90 -7.44 2.86
C VAL A 125 -7.48 -6.04 3.28
N LEU A 126 -6.53 -5.94 4.21
CA LEU A 126 -5.86 -4.68 4.49
C LEU A 126 -4.60 -4.58 3.64
N ALA A 127 -4.38 -3.45 3.01
CA ALA A 127 -3.18 -3.19 2.22
C ALA A 127 -2.63 -1.81 2.55
N GLY A 128 -1.35 -1.59 2.30
CA GLY A 128 -0.79 -0.25 2.44
C GLY A 128 0.65 -0.15 2.02
N GLN A 129 1.09 1.07 1.77
CA GLN A 129 2.47 1.38 1.46
C GLN A 129 3.05 2.43 2.41
N SER A 130 4.36 2.38 2.66
CA SER A 130 5.07 3.36 3.48
C SER A 130 4.40 3.54 4.85
N ALA A 131 3.91 4.73 5.19
CA ALA A 131 3.14 4.98 6.42
C ALA A 131 1.93 4.05 6.54
N GLY A 132 1.20 3.81 5.43
CA GLY A 132 0.06 2.90 5.37
C GLY A 132 0.43 1.42 5.49
N ALA A 133 1.69 1.04 5.29
CA ALA A 133 2.18 -0.31 5.60
C ALA A 133 2.61 -0.42 7.07
N MET A 134 3.33 0.60 7.57
CA MET A 134 3.83 0.62 8.95
C MET A 134 2.69 0.67 9.99
N CYS A 135 1.56 1.31 9.67
CA CYS A 135 0.46 1.46 10.60
C CYS A 135 -0.13 0.13 11.11
N TRP A 136 0.06 -0.97 10.40
CA TRP A 136 -0.44 -2.29 10.81
C TRP A 136 0.40 -2.97 11.89
N PHE A 137 1.68 -2.62 12.03
CA PHE A 137 2.61 -3.22 12.98
C PHE A 137 2.52 -2.60 14.37
N GLU A 138 3.19 -3.23 15.36
CA GLU A 138 3.37 -2.65 16.70
C GLU A 138 4.24 -1.40 16.66
N ALA A 139 5.28 -1.41 15.80
CA ALA A 139 6.23 -0.31 15.67
C ALA A 139 6.79 -0.18 14.25
N GLY A 140 7.45 0.94 13.97
CA GLY A 140 8.16 1.16 12.71
C GLY A 140 9.08 2.38 12.80
N ILE A 141 9.88 2.62 11.76
CA ILE A 141 10.70 3.84 11.68
C ILE A 141 10.03 4.84 10.75
N THR A 142 9.50 5.89 11.35
CA THR A 142 8.83 6.98 10.62
C THR A 142 9.75 8.20 10.48
N LYS A 143 9.52 8.99 9.42
CA LYS A 143 10.13 10.33 9.22
C LYS A 143 9.08 11.45 9.29
N SER A 144 7.96 11.21 9.97
CA SER A 144 6.86 12.19 10.08
C SER A 144 7.28 13.53 10.68
N SER A 145 8.36 13.55 11.47
CA SER A 145 8.94 14.77 12.06
C SER A 145 10.22 15.25 11.34
N GLY A 146 10.51 14.71 10.15
CA GLY A 146 11.67 15.08 9.33
C GLY A 146 12.93 14.23 9.57
N LYS A 147 13.05 13.54 10.72
CA LYS A 147 14.16 12.62 11.03
C LYS A 147 13.63 11.21 11.27
N PRO A 148 14.41 10.15 10.92
CA PRO A 148 14.03 8.79 11.23
C PRO A 148 13.95 8.59 12.75
N GLN A 149 12.82 8.07 13.23
CA GLN A 149 12.60 7.76 14.65
C GLN A 149 11.58 6.64 14.81
N PRO A 150 11.63 5.86 15.91
CA PRO A 150 10.59 4.91 16.23
C PRO A 150 9.21 5.56 16.34
N GLY A 151 8.18 4.86 15.86
CA GLY A 151 6.79 5.25 16.00
C GLY A 151 5.93 4.00 16.20
N ALA A 152 4.89 4.11 17.01
CA ALA A 152 3.93 3.04 17.22
C ALA A 152 2.98 2.93 15.99
N GLY A 153 2.44 1.74 15.77
CA GLY A 153 1.33 1.48 14.86
C GLY A 153 0.13 0.91 15.61
N LEU A 154 -0.76 0.22 14.91
CA LEU A 154 -2.00 -0.35 15.48
C LEU A 154 -1.80 -1.72 16.15
N GLY A 155 -0.66 -2.37 15.94
CA GLY A 155 -0.36 -3.69 16.51
C GLY A 155 -1.25 -4.83 15.97
N LEU A 156 -1.79 -4.72 14.76
CA LEU A 156 -2.49 -5.84 14.11
C LEU A 156 -1.50 -6.93 13.67
N LEU A 157 -0.28 -6.54 13.34
CA LEU A 157 0.85 -7.40 13.02
C LEU A 157 1.92 -7.23 14.09
N ASN A 158 2.41 -8.34 14.61
CA ASN A 158 3.47 -8.33 15.61
C ASN A 158 4.81 -7.86 15.03
N GLY A 159 5.60 -7.19 15.87
CA GLY A 159 6.93 -6.72 15.51
C GLY A 159 6.92 -5.35 14.84
N SER A 160 7.89 -5.11 13.97
CA SER A 160 8.12 -3.78 13.40
C SER A 160 8.36 -3.79 11.89
N LEU A 161 8.17 -2.62 11.26
CA LEU A 161 8.41 -2.43 9.85
C LEU A 161 9.26 -1.19 9.58
N CYS A 162 10.27 -1.35 8.72
CA CYS A 162 11.00 -0.25 8.10
C CYS A 162 10.84 -0.29 6.58
N VAL A 163 10.42 0.81 5.99
CA VAL A 163 10.13 0.96 4.56
C VAL A 163 11.18 1.84 3.88
N HIS A 164 11.18 1.86 2.53
CA HIS A 164 12.17 2.57 1.72
C HIS A 164 13.62 2.15 2.05
N TYR A 165 13.80 0.88 2.34
CA TYR A 165 14.98 0.34 2.99
C TYR A 165 16.25 0.47 2.16
N ASN A 166 16.12 0.41 0.82
CA ASN A 166 17.20 0.62 -0.14
C ASN A 166 17.49 2.10 -0.45
N ASN A 167 16.47 2.97 -0.34
CA ASN A 167 16.56 4.36 -0.81
C ASN A 167 16.82 5.37 0.33
N GLU A 168 16.61 4.96 1.58
CA GLU A 168 16.80 5.81 2.76
C GLU A 168 17.77 5.16 3.75
N PRO A 169 19.10 5.25 3.52
CA PRO A 169 20.11 4.60 4.36
C PRO A 169 20.11 5.11 5.81
N ASP A 170 19.74 6.35 6.04
CA ASP A 170 19.56 6.93 7.38
C ASP A 170 18.40 6.26 8.13
N ARG A 171 17.31 5.92 7.45
CA ARG A 171 16.17 5.20 8.03
C ARG A 171 16.54 3.75 8.36
N ARG A 172 17.28 3.07 7.48
CA ARG A 172 17.79 1.72 7.74
C ARG A 172 18.71 1.70 8.95
N ALA A 173 19.66 2.64 9.04
CA ALA A 173 20.57 2.74 10.18
C ALA A 173 19.80 2.98 11.50
N ALA A 174 18.81 3.89 11.48
CA ALA A 174 17.97 4.16 12.65
C ALA A 174 17.15 2.92 13.06
N TYR A 175 16.69 2.11 12.09
CA TYR A 175 15.96 0.88 12.36
C TYR A 175 16.83 -0.15 13.07
N LEU A 176 18.03 -0.40 12.56
CA LEU A 176 18.96 -1.35 13.17
C LEU A 176 19.36 -0.90 14.60
N GLY A 177 19.59 0.40 14.78
CA GLY A 177 19.85 0.98 16.12
C GLY A 177 18.67 0.77 17.06
N ALA A 178 17.46 1.09 16.64
CA ALA A 178 16.27 0.92 17.46
C ALA A 178 16.01 -0.55 17.85
N VAL A 179 16.25 -1.51 16.95
CA VAL A 179 16.13 -2.94 17.26
C VAL A 179 17.23 -3.37 18.23
N ALA A 180 18.47 -2.85 18.10
CA ALA A 180 19.53 -3.08 19.07
C ALA A 180 19.14 -2.58 20.46
N ASP A 181 18.48 -1.43 20.53
CA ASP A 181 18.04 -0.76 21.77
C ASP A 181 16.75 -1.33 22.38
N GLY A 182 16.16 -2.36 21.75
CA GLY A 182 15.02 -3.10 22.32
C GLY A 182 13.68 -2.93 21.62
N MET A 183 13.61 -2.20 20.49
CA MET A 183 12.41 -2.23 19.64
C MET A 183 12.20 -3.66 19.13
N PRO A 184 10.96 -4.16 19.04
CA PRO A 184 10.70 -5.49 18.48
C PRO A 184 11.35 -5.64 17.10
N GLY A 185 11.99 -6.77 16.84
CA GLY A 185 12.45 -7.13 15.51
C GLY A 185 11.29 -7.22 14.54
N GLY A 186 11.57 -7.26 13.24
CA GLY A 186 10.50 -7.26 12.25
C GLY A 186 11.01 -7.37 10.83
N TYR A 187 10.71 -6.40 9.98
CA TYR A 187 10.99 -6.47 8.55
C TYR A 187 11.50 -5.15 7.97
N GLY A 188 12.42 -5.27 7.02
CA GLY A 188 12.85 -4.16 6.16
C GLY A 188 12.34 -4.38 4.74
N LEU A 189 11.73 -3.38 4.10
CA LEU A 189 11.21 -3.48 2.74
C LEU A 189 11.81 -2.41 1.84
N ASP A 190 12.47 -2.85 0.78
CA ASP A 190 12.85 -1.98 -0.33
C ASP A 190 11.61 -1.45 -1.07
N ASP A 191 11.77 -0.37 -1.84
CA ASP A 191 10.72 0.04 -2.76
C ASP A 191 10.40 -1.08 -3.74
N TYR A 192 9.11 -1.27 -4.04
CA TYR A 192 8.57 -2.37 -4.85
C TYR A 192 8.76 -3.79 -4.26
N ALA A 193 9.23 -3.90 -3.02
CA ALA A 193 9.13 -5.12 -2.24
C ALA A 193 7.92 -5.07 -1.31
N GLY A 194 7.37 -6.23 -0.98
CA GLY A 194 6.23 -6.34 -0.09
C GLY A 194 6.15 -7.69 0.61
N LEU A 195 5.28 -7.74 1.62
CA LEU A 195 4.94 -8.94 2.36
C LEU A 195 3.44 -9.18 2.31
N ILE A 196 3.07 -10.44 2.09
CA ILE A 196 1.69 -10.90 2.13
C ILE A 196 1.54 -11.79 3.37
N TRP A 197 0.68 -11.40 4.25
CA TRP A 197 0.27 -12.12 5.45
C TRP A 197 -1.05 -12.83 5.17
N GLU A 198 -1.13 -14.13 5.47
CA GLU A 198 -2.34 -14.93 5.36
C GLU A 198 -2.51 -15.77 6.63
N GLY A 199 -3.52 -15.44 7.44
CA GLY A 199 -3.72 -16.03 8.75
C GLY A 199 -2.59 -15.70 9.73
N GLU A 200 -2.23 -16.65 10.59
CA GLU A 200 -1.23 -16.49 11.66
C GLU A 200 0.20 -16.90 11.25
N GLY A 201 0.38 -17.37 10.02
CA GLY A 201 1.67 -17.84 9.51
C GLY A 201 2.66 -16.70 9.22
N PRO A 202 3.95 -17.05 8.95
CA PRO A 202 4.93 -16.08 8.50
C PRO A 202 4.54 -15.53 7.12
N PRO A 203 4.91 -14.27 6.82
CA PRO A 203 4.55 -13.66 5.54
C PRO A 203 5.34 -14.27 4.38
N SER A 204 4.75 -14.26 3.21
CA SER A 204 5.44 -14.50 1.95
C SER A 204 5.91 -13.18 1.33
N ALA A 205 7.19 -13.14 0.90
CA ALA A 205 7.74 -11.95 0.27
C ALA A 205 7.47 -11.93 -1.24
N VAL A 206 7.20 -10.73 -1.76
CA VAL A 206 7.00 -10.47 -3.19
C VAL A 206 7.81 -9.25 -3.63
N THR A 207 8.15 -9.16 -4.90
CA THR A 207 8.79 -7.97 -5.47
C THR A 207 8.29 -7.70 -6.89
N ALA A 208 8.05 -6.45 -7.20
CA ALA A 208 7.67 -5.99 -8.54
C ALA A 208 8.87 -5.40 -9.32
N GLN A 209 10.02 -5.26 -8.68
CA GLN A 209 11.24 -4.75 -9.28
C GLN A 209 12.41 -5.73 -9.07
N ARG A 210 13.15 -6.03 -10.14
CA ARG A 210 14.35 -6.87 -10.04
C ARG A 210 15.38 -6.20 -9.11
N GLY A 211 15.92 -6.98 -8.18
CA GLY A 211 16.92 -6.51 -7.20
C GLY A 211 16.32 -5.91 -5.92
N ALA A 212 15.04 -5.52 -5.90
CA ALA A 212 14.36 -5.12 -4.66
C ALA A 212 14.17 -6.33 -3.72
N ARG A 213 14.33 -6.11 -2.42
CA ARG A 213 14.37 -7.17 -1.40
C ARG A 213 13.48 -6.85 -0.21
N ALA A 214 13.04 -7.91 0.43
CA ALA A 214 12.48 -7.89 1.77
C ALA A 214 13.48 -8.56 2.72
N TYR A 215 13.60 -8.05 3.94
CA TYR A 215 14.50 -8.56 4.95
C TYR A 215 13.75 -8.91 6.23
N LYS A 216 14.11 -10.01 6.87
CA LYS A 216 13.83 -10.26 8.29
C LYS A 216 14.91 -9.59 9.11
N VAL A 217 14.51 -8.80 10.09
CA VAL A 217 15.44 -8.12 11.04
C VAL A 217 15.15 -8.62 12.44
N SER A 218 16.17 -9.10 13.13
CA SER A 218 16.04 -9.66 14.47
C SER A 218 17.27 -9.33 15.33
N LYS A 219 17.06 -9.18 16.64
CA LYS A 219 18.14 -9.11 17.62
C LYS A 219 18.68 -10.51 17.89
N SER A 220 19.97 -10.66 17.93
CA SER A 220 20.71 -11.86 18.35
C SER A 220 21.67 -11.53 19.47
N GLU A 221 22.34 -12.53 20.03
CA GLU A 221 23.39 -12.35 21.06
C GLU A 221 24.57 -11.50 20.54
N ASN A 222 24.85 -11.57 19.25
CA ASN A 222 25.95 -10.86 18.59
C ASN A 222 25.53 -9.55 17.91
N GLY A 223 24.35 -9.00 18.24
CA GLY A 223 23.84 -7.77 17.63
C GLY A 223 22.59 -7.98 16.79
N VAL A 224 22.33 -7.06 15.87
CA VAL A 224 21.16 -7.13 14.97
C VAL A 224 21.53 -7.84 13.67
N VAL A 225 20.70 -8.81 13.29
CA VAL A 225 20.88 -9.61 12.07
C VAL A 225 19.80 -9.23 11.04
N GLU A 226 20.23 -8.99 9.81
CA GLU A 226 19.38 -8.80 8.64
C GLU A 226 19.50 -10.01 7.72
N SER A 227 18.42 -10.69 7.45
CA SER A 227 18.38 -11.84 6.56
C SER A 227 17.43 -11.58 5.38
N PRO A 228 17.90 -11.61 4.13
CA PRO A 228 17.03 -11.44 2.98
C PRO A 228 16.03 -12.60 2.89
N LEU A 229 14.77 -12.28 2.60
CA LEU A 229 13.72 -13.24 2.40
C LEU A 229 13.65 -13.67 0.93
N PRO A 230 13.42 -14.96 0.64
CA PRO A 230 13.08 -15.41 -0.70
C PRO A 230 11.81 -14.71 -1.18
N ALA A 231 11.90 -13.93 -2.27
CA ALA A 231 10.78 -13.16 -2.77
C ALA A 231 10.33 -13.67 -4.15
N ARG A 232 9.01 -13.85 -4.32
CA ARG A 232 8.40 -14.16 -5.60
C ARG A 232 8.31 -12.90 -6.45
N PHE A 233 8.86 -12.94 -7.66
CA PHE A 233 8.75 -11.83 -8.60
C PHE A 233 7.32 -11.72 -9.15
N LEU A 234 6.79 -10.49 -9.19
CA LEU A 234 5.49 -10.15 -9.76
C LEU A 234 5.69 -9.68 -11.20
N PRO A 235 5.28 -10.45 -12.21
CA PRO A 235 5.36 -10.00 -13.59
C PRO A 235 4.35 -8.87 -13.80
N ALA A 236 4.78 -7.80 -14.49
CA ALA A 236 3.86 -6.78 -14.91
C ALA A 236 2.85 -7.37 -15.91
N PRO A 237 1.54 -7.08 -15.78
CA PRO A 237 0.59 -7.44 -16.81
C PRO A 237 0.96 -6.72 -18.11
N ALA A 238 0.67 -7.34 -19.24
CA ALA A 238 0.79 -6.66 -20.54
C ALA A 238 0.02 -5.33 -20.46
N PRO A 239 0.51 -4.26 -21.11
CA PRO A 239 -0.30 -3.07 -21.29
C PRO A 239 -1.65 -3.50 -21.84
N ALA A 240 -2.75 -2.98 -21.28
CA ALA A 240 -4.05 -3.20 -21.88
C ALA A 240 -3.95 -2.82 -23.37
N ALA A 241 -4.31 -3.73 -24.25
CA ALA A 241 -4.40 -3.39 -25.66
C ALA A 241 -5.31 -2.17 -25.76
N LEU A 242 -4.81 -1.09 -26.35
CA LEU A 242 -5.65 0.07 -26.64
C LEU A 242 -6.85 -0.49 -27.38
N ARG A 243 -8.07 -0.19 -26.91
CA ARG A 243 -9.28 -0.56 -27.66
C ARG A 243 -9.04 -0.14 -29.10
N GLU A 244 -9.38 -0.99 -30.06
CA GLU A 244 -9.08 -0.74 -31.48
C GLU A 244 -9.58 0.64 -31.93
N ASP A 245 -10.74 1.07 -31.40
CA ASP A 245 -11.32 2.40 -31.61
C ASP A 245 -10.40 3.55 -31.12
N ILE A 246 -9.77 3.41 -29.95
CA ILE A 246 -8.83 4.42 -29.42
C ILE A 246 -7.49 4.38 -30.18
N ALA A 247 -7.02 3.19 -30.53
CA ALA A 247 -5.80 3.05 -31.32
C ALA A 247 -5.98 3.65 -32.72
N GLU A 248 -7.12 3.43 -33.35
CA GLU A 248 -7.46 4.00 -34.64
C GLU A 248 -7.67 5.51 -34.57
N PHE A 249 -8.37 6.03 -33.54
CA PHE A 249 -8.51 7.47 -33.31
C PHE A 249 -7.15 8.16 -33.15
N ARG A 250 -6.24 7.57 -32.37
CA ARG A 250 -4.88 8.11 -32.22
C ARG A 250 -4.07 8.08 -33.52
N ARG A 251 -4.22 7.00 -34.32
CA ARG A 251 -3.60 6.87 -35.63
C ARG A 251 -4.10 7.94 -36.60
N ILE A 252 -5.41 8.14 -36.67
CA ILE A 252 -6.06 9.15 -37.51
C ILE A 252 -5.63 10.55 -37.08
N THR A 253 -5.62 10.83 -35.78
CA THR A 253 -5.20 12.14 -35.23
C THR A 253 -3.73 12.43 -35.52
N ALA A 254 -2.85 11.43 -35.40
CA ALA A 254 -1.43 11.57 -35.76
C ALA A 254 -1.22 11.81 -37.26
N MET A 255 -1.98 11.13 -38.10
CA MET A 255 -1.98 11.36 -39.57
C MET A 255 -2.43 12.79 -39.91
N ARG A 256 -3.52 13.27 -39.31
CA ARG A 256 -4.03 14.63 -39.54
C ARG A 256 -3.06 15.71 -39.10
N ARG A 257 -2.35 15.53 -37.99
CA ARG A 257 -1.28 16.44 -37.55
C ARG A 257 -0.10 16.46 -38.53
N ARG A 258 0.31 15.30 -39.07
CA ARG A 258 1.40 15.21 -40.07
C ARG A 258 1.00 15.82 -41.42
N ALA A 259 -0.28 15.79 -41.75
CA ALA A 259 -0.82 16.37 -42.98
C ALA A 259 -1.15 17.87 -42.86
N GLY A 260 -0.87 18.52 -41.70
CA GLY A 260 -1.16 19.95 -41.50
C GLY A 260 -2.63 20.32 -41.39
N TRP A 261 -3.50 19.35 -41.10
CA TRP A 261 -4.97 19.55 -41.02
C TRP A 261 -5.46 19.95 -39.63
N LEU A 262 -4.56 20.01 -38.62
CA LEU A 262 -4.84 20.50 -37.28
C LEU A 262 -3.63 21.39 -36.87
N GLY A 263 -3.82 22.69 -37.02
CA GLY A 263 -2.95 23.74 -36.48
C GLY A 263 -3.44 24.15 -35.10
#